data_7340f851ef1f4a171bf0f765e295bf53
#
_entry.id   7340f851ef1f4a171bf0f765e295bf53
#
_cell.length_a   1.000
_cell.length_b   1.000
_cell.length_c   1.000
_cell.angle_alpha   90.00
_cell.angle_beta   90.00
_cell.angle_gamma   90.00
#
_symmetry.space_group_name_H-M   'P 1'
#
loop_
_entity.id
_entity.type
_entity.pdbx_description
1 polymer ?
#
loop_
_entity_poly.entity_id
_entity_poly.type
_entity_poly.pdbx_seq_one_letter_code
_entity_poly.pdbx_strand_id
1 'polypeptide(L)'
;MARPEHRTRPGATYFVTTNTWQRRPVFQNPEIATILEQRIFSCRDAGNFLVHRHIIMPDHIHMILTPGMSTSLEKAVQLIKGGSSRQIAKACGTRFPIWHQGFTEHQIRDQHDYDSHSKYVDENPVKAHLAELPHEFPHGSAFGKFVLDPWPPASGAEAPNSSHPLSAGLKPRPSARP
;
A
#
# COMPACT_ATOMS: atom_id res chain seq x y z
N MET A 1 -9.54 1.15 -27.09
CA MET A 1 -10.42 0.81 -25.95
C MET A 1 -10.45 2.00 -25.00
N ALA A 2 -11.64 2.53 -24.68
CA ALA A 2 -11.81 3.63 -23.74
C ALA A 2 -11.31 3.20 -22.35
N ARG A 3 -10.57 4.07 -21.65
CA ARG A 3 -10.22 3.86 -20.23
C ARG A 3 -11.53 3.81 -19.43
N PRO A 4 -11.67 2.86 -18.48
CA PRO A 4 -12.77 2.92 -17.53
C PRO A 4 -12.72 4.27 -16.82
N GLU A 5 -13.81 5.03 -16.84
CA GLU A 5 -13.94 6.23 -16.02
C GLU A 5 -14.15 5.77 -14.57
N HIS A 6 -13.10 5.88 -13.78
CA HIS A 6 -13.23 5.73 -12.34
C HIS A 6 -13.87 7.00 -11.78
N ARG A 7 -15.01 6.87 -11.10
CA ARG A 7 -15.68 8.00 -10.46
C ARG A 7 -15.37 8.00 -8.98
N THR A 8 -14.30 8.69 -8.60
CA THR A 8 -13.98 8.90 -7.18
C THR A 8 -15.12 9.67 -6.50
N ARG A 9 -15.65 9.11 -5.40
CA ARG A 9 -16.61 9.79 -4.52
C ARG A 9 -15.86 10.32 -3.31
N PRO A 10 -16.01 11.60 -2.92
CA PRO A 10 -15.38 12.15 -1.73
C PRO A 10 -15.71 11.32 -0.49
N GLY A 11 -14.72 10.99 0.32
CA GLY A 11 -14.87 10.20 1.54
C GLY A 11 -15.15 8.70 1.34
N ALA A 12 -15.26 8.22 0.10
CA ALA A 12 -15.46 6.79 -0.14
C ALA A 12 -14.14 6.01 -0.02
N THR A 13 -14.25 4.82 0.54
CA THR A 13 -13.13 3.86 0.66
C THR A 13 -13.16 2.87 -0.49
N TYR A 14 -11.99 2.49 -0.97
CA TYR A 14 -11.84 1.59 -2.12
C TYR A 14 -10.87 0.46 -1.80
N PHE A 15 -11.24 -0.75 -2.19
CA PHE A 15 -10.31 -1.85 -2.37
C PHE A 15 -9.72 -1.72 -3.77
N VAL A 16 -8.39 -1.65 -3.85
CA VAL A 16 -7.64 -1.41 -5.10
C VAL A 16 -6.68 -2.56 -5.37
N THR A 17 -6.63 -3.00 -6.62
CA THR A 17 -5.62 -3.95 -7.10
C THR A 17 -4.86 -3.37 -8.28
N THR A 18 -3.54 -3.44 -8.26
CA THR A 18 -2.71 -3.12 -9.42
C THR A 18 -1.57 -4.12 -9.58
N ASN A 19 -1.31 -4.50 -10.83
CA ASN A 19 -0.34 -5.54 -11.17
C ASN A 19 0.96 -4.94 -11.70
N THR A 20 2.04 -5.67 -11.57
CA THR A 20 3.28 -5.38 -12.28
C THR A 20 3.11 -5.62 -13.79
N TRP A 21 4.01 -5.03 -14.57
CA TRP A 21 4.04 -5.26 -16.02
C TRP A 21 4.28 -6.74 -16.33
N GLN A 22 3.37 -7.33 -17.11
CA GLN A 22 3.38 -8.75 -17.48
C GLN A 22 3.42 -9.71 -16.28
N ARG A 23 2.90 -9.30 -15.13
CA ARG A 23 2.89 -10.11 -13.90
C ARG A 23 4.29 -10.58 -13.47
N ARG A 24 5.32 -9.80 -13.76
CA ARG A 24 6.69 -10.11 -13.32
C ARG A 24 6.78 -10.01 -11.80
N PRO A 25 7.44 -10.95 -11.12
CA PRO A 25 7.54 -10.97 -9.65
C PRO A 25 8.57 -9.96 -9.12
N VAL A 26 8.42 -8.69 -9.49
CA VAL A 26 9.37 -7.59 -9.18
C VAL A 26 9.52 -7.42 -7.67
N PHE A 27 8.43 -7.58 -6.92
CA PHE A 27 8.41 -7.40 -5.47
C PHE A 27 8.81 -8.67 -4.70
N GLN A 28 9.21 -9.73 -5.38
CA GLN A 28 9.88 -10.86 -4.74
C GLN A 28 11.24 -10.44 -4.13
N ASN A 29 11.86 -9.38 -4.68
CA ASN A 29 13.03 -8.76 -4.06
C ASN A 29 12.56 -7.88 -2.88
N PRO A 30 12.99 -8.18 -1.62
CA PRO A 30 12.51 -7.47 -0.44
C PRO A 30 12.93 -5.99 -0.40
N GLU A 31 14.06 -5.62 -1.02
CA GLU A 31 14.47 -4.22 -1.11
C GLU A 31 13.50 -3.42 -2.01
N ILE A 32 13.10 -3.99 -3.14
CA ILE A 32 12.13 -3.37 -4.05
C ILE A 32 10.75 -3.28 -3.40
N ALA A 33 10.31 -4.32 -2.70
CA ALA A 33 9.07 -4.30 -1.95
C ALA A 33 9.10 -3.23 -0.84
N THR A 34 10.21 -3.08 -0.15
CA THR A 34 10.42 -2.03 0.86
C THR A 34 10.33 -0.63 0.26
N ILE A 35 10.92 -0.38 -0.91
CA ILE A 35 10.81 0.91 -1.62
C ILE A 35 9.35 1.24 -1.93
N LEU A 36 8.57 0.26 -2.41
CA LEU A 36 7.15 0.45 -2.68
C LEU A 36 6.37 0.74 -1.40
N GLU A 37 6.61 -0.03 -0.35
CA GLU A 37 5.93 0.13 0.94
C GLU A 37 6.20 1.53 1.53
N GLN A 38 7.46 1.96 1.56
CA GLN A 38 7.85 3.30 1.99
C GLN A 38 7.17 4.39 1.14
N ARG A 39 7.04 4.17 -0.18
CA ARG A 39 6.34 5.10 -1.06
C ARG A 39 4.86 5.21 -0.72
N ILE A 40 4.18 4.11 -0.43
CA ILE A 40 2.77 4.11 -0.01
C ILE A 40 2.59 4.98 1.24
N PHE A 41 3.36 4.71 2.28
CA PHE A 41 3.23 5.42 3.55
C PHE A 41 3.71 6.87 3.47
N SER A 42 4.72 7.19 2.69
CA SER A 42 5.12 8.58 2.40
C SER A 42 4.00 9.38 1.72
N CYS A 43 3.24 8.77 0.81
CA CYS A 43 2.08 9.42 0.20
C CYS A 43 0.93 9.59 1.20
N ARG A 44 0.71 8.61 2.07
CA ARG A 44 -0.27 8.66 3.16
C ARG A 44 0.07 9.81 4.12
N ASP A 45 1.32 9.90 4.56
CA ASP A 45 1.81 10.93 5.49
C ASP A 45 1.76 12.35 4.89
N ALA A 46 1.84 12.43 3.56
CA ALA A 46 1.64 13.69 2.81
C ALA A 46 0.16 14.07 2.62
N GLY A 47 -0.79 13.33 3.23
CA GLY A 47 -2.21 13.67 3.19
C GLY A 47 -2.93 13.26 1.90
N ASN A 48 -2.30 12.46 1.03
CA ASN A 48 -2.94 12.12 -0.24
C ASN A 48 -4.07 11.07 -0.10
N PHE A 49 -3.98 10.19 0.91
CA PHE A 49 -4.99 9.17 1.20
C PHE A 49 -4.75 8.55 2.57
N LEU A 50 -5.76 7.89 3.12
CA LEU A 50 -5.65 7.01 4.28
C LEU A 50 -5.38 5.58 3.82
N VAL A 51 -4.64 4.79 4.62
CA VAL A 51 -4.34 3.37 4.36
C VAL A 51 -4.93 2.52 5.47
N HIS A 52 -5.96 1.74 5.15
CA HIS A 52 -6.65 0.86 6.09
C HIS A 52 -6.08 -0.57 6.08
N ARG A 53 -5.69 -1.07 4.89
CA ARG A 53 -5.02 -2.37 4.68
C ARG A 53 -4.13 -2.31 3.46
N HIS A 54 -3.08 -3.11 3.44
CA HIS A 54 -2.25 -3.31 2.26
C HIS A 54 -1.56 -4.68 2.30
N ILE A 55 -1.20 -5.17 1.12
CA ILE A 55 -0.32 -6.32 0.92
C ILE A 55 0.45 -6.13 -0.39
N ILE A 56 1.76 -6.34 -0.34
CA ILE A 56 2.63 -6.29 -1.52
C ILE A 56 3.01 -7.73 -1.86
N MET A 57 2.31 -8.30 -2.84
CA MET A 57 2.59 -9.61 -3.38
C MET A 57 3.72 -9.54 -4.42
N PRO A 58 4.38 -10.64 -4.79
CA PRO A 58 5.49 -10.62 -5.72
C PRO A 58 5.23 -9.86 -7.03
N ASP A 59 4.02 -9.92 -7.57
CA ASP A 59 3.66 -9.38 -8.88
C ASP A 59 2.43 -8.45 -8.89
N HIS A 60 1.91 -8.09 -7.72
CA HIS A 60 0.77 -7.18 -7.57
C HIS A 60 0.67 -6.63 -6.15
N ILE A 61 -0.21 -5.65 -5.96
CA ILE A 61 -0.59 -5.16 -4.64
C ILE A 61 -2.10 -5.14 -4.50
N HIS A 62 -2.56 -5.33 -3.27
CA HIS A 62 -3.91 -4.99 -2.84
C HIS A 62 -3.84 -3.93 -1.75
N MET A 63 -4.78 -3.00 -1.77
CA MET A 63 -4.89 -1.96 -0.76
C MET A 63 -6.34 -1.64 -0.48
N ILE A 64 -6.66 -1.33 0.78
CA ILE A 64 -7.90 -0.64 1.14
C ILE A 64 -7.50 0.77 1.55
N LEU A 65 -7.97 1.76 0.80
CA LEU A 65 -7.61 3.15 1.01
C LEU A 65 -8.80 4.09 0.84
N THR A 66 -8.75 5.24 1.52
CA THR A 66 -9.68 6.36 1.31
C THR A 66 -8.90 7.53 0.75
N PRO A 67 -9.18 8.00 -0.49
CA PRO A 67 -8.53 9.19 -1.05
C PRO A 67 -8.76 10.42 -0.15
N GLY A 68 -7.74 11.27 -0.04
CA GLY A 68 -7.85 12.55 0.64
C GLY A 68 -8.82 13.51 -0.08
N MET A 69 -9.27 14.55 0.61
CA MET A 69 -10.28 15.49 0.11
C MET A 69 -9.92 16.14 -1.23
N SER A 70 -8.64 16.38 -1.48
CA SER A 70 -8.10 17.00 -2.71
C SER A 70 -7.50 15.99 -3.70
N THR A 71 -7.63 14.69 -3.43
CA THR A 71 -6.97 13.64 -4.22
C THR A 71 -8.01 12.67 -4.76
N SER A 72 -8.03 12.44 -6.07
CA SER A 72 -8.85 11.37 -6.65
C SER A 72 -8.18 10.00 -6.45
N LEU A 73 -8.96 8.92 -6.58
CA LEU A 73 -8.44 7.55 -6.52
C LEU A 73 -7.35 7.31 -7.57
N GLU A 74 -7.57 7.79 -8.80
CA GLU A 74 -6.61 7.69 -9.90
C GLU A 74 -5.30 8.42 -9.55
N LYS A 75 -5.42 9.60 -8.92
CA LYS A 75 -4.26 10.38 -8.48
C LYS A 75 -3.50 9.67 -7.38
N ALA A 76 -4.18 9.08 -6.40
CA ALA A 76 -3.58 8.29 -5.34
C ALA A 76 -2.77 7.11 -5.93
N VAL A 77 -3.39 6.32 -6.82
CA VAL A 77 -2.71 5.20 -7.49
C VAL A 77 -1.56 5.68 -8.38
N GLN A 78 -1.73 6.80 -9.09
CA GLN A 78 -0.67 7.41 -9.90
C GLN A 78 0.55 7.81 -9.06
N LEU A 79 0.33 8.42 -7.88
CA LEU A 79 1.40 8.82 -6.96
C LEU A 79 2.20 7.62 -6.45
N ILE A 80 1.52 6.52 -6.14
CA ILE A 80 2.15 5.26 -5.72
C ILE A 80 2.98 4.69 -6.89
N LYS A 81 2.34 4.45 -8.04
CA LYS A 81 2.98 3.79 -9.19
C LYS A 81 4.12 4.62 -9.79
N GLY A 82 3.90 5.90 -10.03
CA GLY A 82 4.90 6.79 -10.62
C GLY A 82 6.09 7.04 -9.70
N GLY A 83 5.81 7.25 -8.40
CA GLY A 83 6.85 7.47 -7.40
C GLY A 83 7.71 6.22 -7.17
N SER A 84 7.08 5.05 -6.98
CA SER A 84 7.80 3.78 -6.80
C SER A 84 8.61 3.41 -8.04
N SER A 85 8.06 3.53 -9.25
CA SER A 85 8.81 3.26 -10.50
C SER A 85 10.09 4.07 -10.58
N ARG A 86 10.04 5.37 -10.25
CA ARG A 86 11.22 6.25 -10.26
C ARG A 86 12.26 5.83 -9.22
N GLN A 87 11.82 5.50 -8.00
CA GLN A 87 12.70 5.08 -6.92
C GLN A 87 13.35 3.73 -7.21
N ILE A 88 12.56 2.75 -7.70
CA ILE A 88 13.04 1.43 -8.09
C ILE A 88 14.04 1.53 -9.25
N ALA A 89 13.72 2.31 -10.29
CA ALA A 89 14.63 2.53 -11.41
C ALA A 89 15.99 3.12 -10.95
N LYS A 90 15.94 4.06 -10.00
CA LYS A 90 17.16 4.65 -9.42
C LYS A 90 17.96 3.64 -8.60
N ALA A 91 17.29 2.81 -7.78
CA ALA A 91 17.94 1.85 -6.89
C ALA A 91 18.53 0.65 -7.66
N CYS A 92 17.81 0.15 -8.68
CA CYS A 92 18.16 -1.07 -9.40
C CYS A 92 18.83 -0.81 -10.76
N GLY A 93 19.00 0.46 -11.17
CA GLY A 93 19.55 0.82 -12.48
C GLY A 93 18.70 0.35 -13.67
N THR A 94 17.41 0.08 -13.45
CA THR A 94 16.55 -0.51 -14.46
C THR A 94 15.70 0.55 -15.17
N ARG A 95 15.38 0.30 -16.46
CA ARG A 95 14.47 1.14 -17.25
C ARG A 95 13.24 0.40 -17.77
N PHE A 96 12.96 -0.79 -17.27
CA PHE A 96 11.76 -1.52 -17.69
C PHE A 96 10.51 -1.00 -16.96
N PRO A 97 9.33 -1.11 -17.58
CA PRO A 97 8.08 -0.75 -16.91
C PRO A 97 7.86 -1.65 -15.68
N ILE A 98 7.63 -1.02 -14.51
CA ILE A 98 7.33 -1.75 -13.27
C ILE A 98 5.85 -2.17 -13.27
N TRP A 99 4.96 -1.26 -13.65
CA TRP A 99 3.52 -1.43 -13.50
C TRP A 99 2.81 -1.67 -14.82
N HIS A 100 1.82 -2.55 -14.80
CA HIS A 100 0.79 -2.61 -15.84
C HIS A 100 -0.01 -1.30 -15.85
N GLN A 101 -0.57 -0.93 -17.02
CA GLN A 101 -1.47 0.23 -17.10
C GLN A 101 -2.79 -0.04 -16.37
N GLY A 102 -3.34 1.03 -15.74
CA GLY A 102 -4.59 0.95 -15.02
C GLY A 102 -4.49 0.23 -13.67
N PHE A 103 -5.62 0.00 -13.09
CA PHE A 103 -5.87 -0.72 -11.84
C PHE A 103 -7.34 -1.15 -11.83
N THR A 104 -7.72 -2.03 -10.92
CA THR A 104 -9.11 -2.36 -10.63
C THR A 104 -9.46 -1.84 -9.24
N GLU A 105 -10.71 -1.41 -9.07
CA GLU A 105 -11.24 -0.97 -7.78
C GLU A 105 -12.61 -1.57 -7.50
N HIS A 106 -12.89 -1.65 -6.21
CA HIS A 106 -14.21 -1.93 -5.66
C HIS A 106 -14.48 -0.94 -4.53
N GLN A 107 -15.60 -0.22 -4.58
CA GLN A 107 -15.97 0.69 -3.50
C GLN A 107 -16.47 -0.11 -2.31
N ILE A 108 -15.85 0.06 -1.15
CA ILE A 108 -16.29 -0.52 0.12
C ILE A 108 -17.57 0.18 0.55
N ARG A 109 -18.64 -0.58 0.81
CA ARG A 109 -19.99 -0.08 1.04
C ARG A 109 -20.38 -0.07 2.51
N ASP A 110 -19.97 -1.09 3.25
CA ASP A 110 -20.36 -1.31 4.63
C ASP A 110 -19.30 -2.13 5.40
N GLN A 111 -19.55 -2.38 6.68
CA GLN A 111 -18.64 -3.12 7.56
C GLN A 111 -18.37 -4.54 7.06
N HIS A 112 -19.39 -5.24 6.58
CA HIS A 112 -19.23 -6.61 6.09
C HIS A 112 -18.32 -6.66 4.84
N ASP A 113 -18.49 -5.70 3.93
CA ASP A 113 -17.67 -5.56 2.72
C ASP A 113 -16.21 -5.23 3.11
N TYR A 114 -16.02 -4.31 4.08
CA TYR A 114 -14.70 -4.00 4.63
C TYR A 114 -14.02 -5.22 5.25
N ASP A 115 -14.71 -5.95 6.12
CA ASP A 115 -14.16 -7.11 6.82
C ASP A 115 -13.78 -8.22 5.84
N SER A 116 -14.61 -8.44 4.81
CA SER A 116 -14.36 -9.43 3.77
C SER A 116 -13.10 -9.11 2.96
N HIS A 117 -12.93 -7.85 2.55
CA HIS A 117 -11.75 -7.42 1.81
C HIS A 117 -10.50 -7.32 2.70
N SER A 118 -10.64 -6.93 3.97
CA SER A 118 -9.54 -6.91 4.94
C SER A 118 -9.00 -8.33 5.16
N LYS A 119 -9.89 -9.29 5.39
CA LYS A 119 -9.52 -10.71 5.50
C LYS A 119 -8.85 -11.21 4.22
N TYR A 120 -9.39 -10.85 3.05
CA TYR A 120 -8.79 -11.23 1.77
C TYR A 120 -7.36 -10.68 1.63
N VAL A 121 -7.11 -9.41 1.99
CA VAL A 121 -5.77 -8.80 1.97
C VAL A 121 -4.82 -9.53 2.88
N ASP A 122 -5.22 -9.76 4.13
CA ASP A 122 -4.36 -10.37 5.15
C ASP A 122 -4.06 -11.86 4.84
N GLU A 123 -5.01 -12.62 4.29
CA GLU A 123 -4.84 -14.04 3.95
C GLU A 123 -4.16 -14.28 2.59
N ASN A 124 -3.93 -13.23 1.79
CA ASN A 124 -3.39 -13.38 0.44
C ASN A 124 -2.04 -14.12 0.40
N PRO A 125 -1.04 -13.81 1.27
CA PRO A 125 0.23 -14.51 1.26
C PRO A 125 0.11 -15.99 1.70
N VAL A 126 -0.83 -16.30 2.60
CA VAL A 126 -1.08 -17.68 3.03
C VAL A 126 -1.69 -18.50 1.88
N LYS A 127 -2.69 -17.95 1.18
CA LYS A 127 -3.29 -18.57 -0.01
C LYS A 127 -2.30 -18.76 -1.15
N ALA A 128 -1.29 -17.91 -1.24
CA ALA A 128 -0.21 -18.00 -2.22
C ALA A 128 0.98 -18.87 -1.75
N HIS A 129 0.88 -19.50 -0.57
CA HIS A 129 1.95 -20.31 0.04
C HIS A 129 3.28 -19.55 0.24
N LEU A 130 3.20 -18.25 0.53
CA LEU A 130 4.34 -17.39 0.82
C LEU A 130 4.60 -17.20 2.32
N ALA A 131 3.64 -17.57 3.16
CA ALA A 131 3.71 -17.59 4.61
C ALA A 131 2.73 -18.63 5.16
N GLU A 132 2.95 -19.13 6.38
CA GLU A 132 1.99 -20.00 7.06
C GLU A 132 0.87 -19.20 7.72
N LEU A 133 1.22 -18.02 8.28
CA LEU A 133 0.28 -17.12 8.93
C LEU A 133 0.39 -15.71 8.35
N PRO A 134 -0.71 -14.93 8.32
CA PRO A 134 -0.71 -13.58 7.74
C PRO A 134 0.35 -12.64 8.32
N HIS A 135 0.58 -12.71 9.63
CA HIS A 135 1.51 -11.84 10.34
C HIS A 135 3.00 -12.21 10.14
N GLU A 136 3.31 -13.28 9.45
CA GLU A 136 4.69 -13.67 9.09
C GLU A 136 5.15 -13.03 7.78
N PHE A 137 4.22 -12.52 6.98
CA PHE A 137 4.57 -11.91 5.69
C PHE A 137 4.94 -10.44 5.85
N PRO A 138 6.23 -10.05 5.60
CA PRO A 138 6.80 -8.76 6.05
C PRO A 138 6.24 -7.53 5.34
N HIS A 139 5.62 -7.68 4.17
CA HIS A 139 5.11 -6.59 3.34
C HIS A 139 3.57 -6.53 3.32
N GLY A 140 2.96 -6.83 4.46
CA GLY A 140 1.51 -6.80 4.65
C GLY A 140 1.09 -6.13 5.95
N SER A 141 -0.15 -5.66 5.97
CA SER A 141 -0.78 -5.00 7.13
C SER A 141 -0.73 -5.85 8.38
N ALA A 142 -0.92 -7.16 8.27
CA ALA A 142 -0.94 -8.09 9.39
C ALA A 142 0.41 -8.22 10.10
N PHE A 143 1.54 -7.89 9.44
CA PHE A 143 2.87 -7.89 10.04
C PHE A 143 3.06 -6.79 11.08
N GLY A 144 2.27 -5.70 10.99
CA GLY A 144 2.26 -4.63 11.98
C GLY A 144 3.44 -3.65 11.92
N LYS A 145 4.15 -3.55 10.81
CA LYS A 145 5.28 -2.64 10.62
C LYS A 145 4.87 -1.16 10.62
N PHE A 146 3.67 -0.87 10.12
CA PHE A 146 3.13 0.49 10.02
C PHE A 146 1.81 0.62 10.76
N VAL A 147 1.60 1.79 11.36
CA VAL A 147 0.30 2.15 11.93
C VAL A 147 -0.67 2.43 10.78
N LEU A 148 -1.79 1.75 10.79
CA LEU A 148 -2.85 1.89 9.79
C LEU A 148 -3.88 2.91 10.24
N ASP A 149 -4.56 3.52 9.28
CA ASP A 149 -5.69 4.39 9.55
C ASP A 149 -6.94 3.57 9.89
N PRO A 150 -7.74 3.97 10.90
CA PRO A 150 -8.96 3.25 11.26
C PRO A 150 -10.01 3.33 10.14
N TRP A 151 -10.89 2.32 10.07
CA TRP A 151 -12.04 2.34 9.20
C TRP A 151 -13.32 2.09 10.05
N PRO A 152 -14.44 2.79 9.79
CA PRO A 152 -14.54 3.91 8.84
C PRO A 152 -13.68 5.10 9.29
N PRO A 153 -13.18 5.91 8.35
CA PRO A 153 -12.43 7.10 8.70
C PRO A 153 -13.34 8.05 9.49
N ALA A 154 -12.79 8.72 10.49
CA ALA A 154 -13.55 9.72 11.24
C ALA A 154 -14.12 10.78 10.29
N SER A 155 -15.41 11.16 10.47
CA SER A 155 -16.06 12.15 9.62
C SER A 155 -15.24 13.47 9.64
N GLY A 156 -14.69 13.87 8.48
CA GLY A 156 -13.81 15.03 8.37
C GLY A 156 -12.32 14.76 8.63
N ALA A 157 -11.89 13.49 8.79
CA ALA A 157 -10.47 13.17 8.93
C ALA A 157 -9.72 13.50 7.64
N GLU A 158 -8.97 14.60 7.67
CA GLU A 158 -7.84 14.79 6.78
C GLU A 158 -6.76 13.78 7.12
N ALA A 159 -6.09 13.23 6.11
CA ALA A 159 -4.90 12.45 6.34
C ALA A 159 -3.89 13.30 7.15
N PRO A 160 -3.17 12.72 8.12
CA PRO A 160 -2.34 13.47 9.03
C PRO A 160 -1.34 14.36 8.27
N ASN A 161 -1.42 15.66 8.52
CA ASN A 161 -0.45 16.61 8.01
C ASN A 161 0.88 16.34 8.74
N SER A 162 1.93 16.09 7.99
CA SER A 162 3.24 15.70 8.51
C SER A 162 3.87 16.82 9.35
N SER A 163 3.61 16.79 10.66
CA SER A 163 4.36 17.52 11.67
C SER A 163 4.75 16.62 12.85
N HIS A 164 5.14 15.36 12.57
CA HIS A 164 5.83 14.56 13.56
C HIS A 164 7.26 14.31 13.09
N PRO A 165 8.26 14.77 13.88
CA PRO A 165 9.65 14.44 13.60
C PRO A 165 9.85 12.94 13.75
N LEU A 166 10.58 12.35 12.82
CA LEU A 166 11.17 11.03 12.95
C LEU A 166 12.06 11.01 14.19
N SER A 167 11.47 10.69 15.32
CA SER A 167 12.17 10.47 16.59
C SER A 167 11.82 9.09 17.08
N ALA A 168 12.71 8.17 16.80
CA ALA A 168 13.11 7.17 17.78
C ALA A 168 14.34 6.45 17.25
N GLY A 169 15.48 6.94 17.67
CA GLY A 169 16.73 6.23 17.60
C GLY A 169 16.58 4.87 18.27
N LEU A 170 16.78 3.80 17.51
CA LEU A 170 17.11 2.50 18.07
C LEU A 170 18.44 2.65 18.81
N LYS A 171 18.40 2.61 20.14
CA LYS A 171 19.61 2.43 20.96
C LYS A 171 20.16 1.03 20.66
N PRO A 172 21.44 0.89 20.32
CA PRO A 172 22.06 -0.44 20.17
C PRO A 172 22.10 -1.14 21.53
N ARG A 173 21.73 -2.41 21.57
CA ARG A 173 21.91 -3.30 22.70
C ARG A 173 23.41 -3.44 23.01
N PRO A 174 23.86 -3.38 24.27
CA PRO A 174 25.24 -3.67 24.61
C PRO A 174 25.54 -5.15 24.34
N SER A 175 26.62 -5.41 23.62
CA SER A 175 27.18 -6.74 23.42
C SER A 175 27.68 -7.30 24.74
N ALA A 176 27.19 -8.47 25.15
CA ALA A 176 27.85 -9.28 26.15
C ALA A 176 29.15 -9.81 25.56
N ARG A 177 30.28 -9.55 26.23
CA ARG A 177 31.55 -10.22 26.03
C ARG A 177 31.75 -11.34 27.08
N PRO A 178 32.64 -12.23 26.78
CA PRO A 178 32.69 -13.66 27.16
C PRO A 178 32.83 -13.93 28.62
#